data_8baf9fed5658378b55d3211a93298c0a
#
_entry.id   8baf9fed5658378b55d3211a93298c0a
#
_cell.length_a   1.000
_cell.length_b   1.000
_cell.length_c   1.000
_cell.angle_alpha   90.00
_cell.angle_beta   90.00
_cell.angle_gamma   90.00
#
_symmetry.space_group_name_H-M   'P 1'
#
loop_
_entity.id
_entity.type
_entity.pdbx_description
1 polymer ?
#
loop_
_entity_poly.entity_id
_entity_poly.type
_entity_poly.pdbx_seq_one_letter_code
_entity_poly.pdbx_strand_id
1 'polypeptide(L)'
;MSAVLELTKPKITKSEVLYGVSWDMYEQLTAENQGMQFPRLSYDSGILEISKSNSSRHEVDNRILAMLVETILLELGIDFQNFGSTTFKRKNIRKGFEPDSCFYIQSLALIEGKEDLDLEKDPPPDLIIEINKTSLSVPRMPIFAAFGVPEVWRFAGKAVKFYVLQEGVYLEAKTSLALPILSSKKATEFLLDSRKVKSTAWANSIRNWIESEK
;
A
#
# COMPACT_ATOMS: atom_id res chain seq x y z
N MET A 1 18.66 -47.34 6.43
CA MET A 1 18.30 -46.32 5.42
C MET A 1 17.18 -45.48 6.01
N SER A 2 17.51 -44.27 6.42
CA SER A 2 16.51 -43.35 6.99
C SER A 2 15.86 -42.59 5.84
N ALA A 3 14.55 -42.77 5.65
CA ALA A 3 13.79 -41.99 4.69
C ALA A 3 13.65 -40.56 5.21
N VAL A 4 14.34 -39.62 4.60
CA VAL A 4 14.12 -38.21 4.80
C VAL A 4 12.79 -37.86 4.13
N LEU A 5 11.74 -37.65 4.93
CA LEU A 5 10.49 -37.05 4.42
C LEU A 5 10.82 -35.61 4.04
N GLU A 6 11.00 -35.36 2.75
CA GLU A 6 10.96 -34.00 2.23
C GLU A 6 9.51 -33.49 2.37
N LEU A 7 9.29 -32.68 3.40
CA LEU A 7 8.07 -31.87 3.52
C LEU A 7 8.11 -30.83 2.38
N THR A 8 7.52 -31.20 1.25
CA THR A 8 7.23 -30.24 0.19
C THR A 8 6.27 -29.21 0.75
N LYS A 9 6.78 -27.99 1.04
CA LYS A 9 5.92 -26.86 1.44
C LYS A 9 4.86 -26.67 0.35
N PRO A 10 3.57 -26.66 0.70
CA PRO A 10 2.51 -26.48 -0.28
C PRO A 10 2.78 -25.18 -1.05
N LYS A 11 2.85 -25.30 -2.38
CA LYS A 11 3.05 -24.16 -3.25
C LYS A 11 1.72 -23.41 -3.35
N ILE A 12 1.42 -22.51 -2.38
CA ILE A 12 0.25 -21.65 -2.44
C ILE A 12 0.35 -20.83 -3.74
N THR A 13 -0.49 -20.96 -4.73
CA THR A 13 -0.35 -20.33 -6.05
C THR A 13 -1.26 -19.11 -6.25
N LYS A 14 -2.15 -18.81 -5.29
CA LYS A 14 -3.10 -17.68 -5.32
C LYS A 14 -3.38 -17.21 -3.88
N SER A 15 -4.05 -16.09 -3.68
CA SER A 15 -4.60 -15.73 -2.36
C SER A 15 -5.63 -16.77 -1.93
N GLU A 16 -5.64 -17.08 -0.65
CA GLU A 16 -6.61 -17.97 0.00
C GLU A 16 -7.51 -17.14 0.91
N VAL A 17 -8.79 -17.49 0.98
CA VAL A 17 -9.76 -16.82 1.85
C VAL A 17 -10.30 -17.82 2.85
N LEU A 18 -10.20 -17.48 4.12
CA LEU A 18 -10.76 -18.23 5.24
C LEU A 18 -11.93 -17.45 5.84
N TYR A 19 -12.98 -18.17 6.18
CA TYR A 19 -14.17 -17.60 6.81
C TYR A 19 -14.28 -18.07 8.26
N GLY A 20 -14.94 -17.29 9.11
CA GLY A 20 -15.13 -17.61 10.53
C GLY A 20 -13.85 -17.47 11.38
N VAL A 21 -12.85 -16.75 10.88
CA VAL A 21 -11.60 -16.48 11.59
C VAL A 21 -11.88 -15.50 12.74
N SER A 22 -11.52 -15.86 13.97
CA SER A 22 -11.65 -14.94 15.11
C SER A 22 -10.60 -13.83 15.04
N TRP A 23 -10.87 -12.70 15.73
CA TRP A 23 -9.88 -11.65 15.87
C TRP A 23 -8.58 -12.15 16.52
N ASP A 24 -8.70 -12.94 17.57
CA ASP A 24 -7.54 -13.47 18.30
C ASP A 24 -6.66 -14.37 17.42
N MET A 25 -7.28 -15.19 16.56
CA MET A 25 -6.52 -15.98 15.56
C MET A 25 -5.82 -15.06 14.54
N TYR A 26 -6.47 -14.00 14.07
CA TYR A 26 -5.84 -13.03 13.18
C TYR A 26 -4.66 -12.32 13.87
N GLU A 27 -4.79 -11.94 15.15
CA GLU A 27 -3.69 -11.32 15.92
C GLU A 27 -2.51 -12.28 16.09
N GLN A 28 -2.75 -13.56 16.38
CA GLN A 28 -1.69 -14.56 16.44
C GLN A 28 -0.96 -14.70 15.10
N LEU A 29 -1.71 -14.83 14.01
CA LEU A 29 -1.12 -14.95 12.66
C LEU A 29 -0.29 -13.72 12.29
N THR A 30 -0.75 -12.52 12.62
CA THR A 30 0.03 -11.29 12.37
C THR A 30 1.30 -11.23 13.22
N ALA A 31 1.24 -11.67 14.48
CA ALA A 31 2.40 -11.72 15.36
C ALA A 31 3.45 -12.74 14.89
N GLU A 32 3.01 -13.94 14.48
CA GLU A 32 3.91 -14.97 13.92
C GLU A 32 4.51 -14.56 12.57
N ASN A 33 3.81 -13.70 11.80
CA ASN A 33 4.26 -13.20 10.52
C ASN A 33 5.11 -11.92 10.62
N GLN A 34 5.32 -11.40 11.83
CA GLN A 34 6.07 -10.16 12.06
C GLN A 34 7.50 -10.26 11.51
N GLY A 35 7.90 -9.25 10.73
CA GLY A 35 9.20 -9.22 10.06
C GLY A 35 9.28 -10.06 8.78
N MET A 36 8.23 -10.76 8.41
CA MET A 36 8.15 -11.47 7.12
C MET A 36 7.45 -10.59 6.08
N GLN A 37 8.00 -10.55 4.88
CA GLN A 37 7.37 -9.84 3.76
C GLN A 37 6.12 -10.55 3.24
N PHE A 38 6.02 -11.86 3.45
CA PHE A 38 4.93 -12.73 2.99
C PHE A 38 4.69 -13.91 3.94
N PRO A 39 3.45 -14.41 4.02
CA PRO A 39 2.24 -13.94 3.34
C PRO A 39 1.75 -12.59 3.89
N ARG A 40 1.04 -11.80 3.07
CA ARG A 40 0.32 -10.61 3.56
C ARG A 40 -1.09 -11.00 4.00
N LEU A 41 -1.54 -10.37 5.04
CA LEU A 41 -2.82 -10.66 5.67
C LEU A 41 -3.78 -9.47 5.52
N SER A 42 -5.03 -9.75 5.14
CA SER A 42 -6.12 -8.76 5.15
C SER A 42 -7.32 -9.36 5.85
N TYR A 43 -7.85 -8.65 6.83
CA TYR A 43 -8.92 -9.15 7.68
C TYR A 43 -10.10 -8.19 7.71
N ASP A 44 -11.31 -8.73 7.52
CA ASP A 44 -12.56 -8.02 7.68
C ASP A 44 -13.59 -8.88 8.40
N SER A 45 -13.82 -8.61 9.69
CA SER A 45 -14.95 -9.12 10.47
C SER A 45 -15.15 -10.64 10.37
N GLY A 46 -14.06 -11.41 10.40
CA GLY A 46 -14.08 -12.88 10.33
C GLY A 46 -13.71 -13.45 8.97
N ILE A 47 -13.46 -12.62 7.98
CA ILE A 47 -12.94 -13.03 6.67
C ILE A 47 -11.46 -12.68 6.65
N LEU A 48 -10.59 -13.68 6.47
CA LEU A 48 -9.14 -13.52 6.36
C LEU A 48 -8.70 -13.89 4.95
N GLU A 49 -8.09 -12.94 4.25
CA GLU A 49 -7.35 -13.20 3.01
C GLU A 49 -5.86 -13.33 3.32
N ILE A 50 -5.28 -14.44 2.90
CA ILE A 50 -3.86 -14.73 2.97
C ILE A 50 -3.31 -14.62 1.55
N SER A 51 -2.57 -13.56 1.27
CA SER A 51 -2.04 -13.32 -0.06
C SER A 51 -0.54 -13.60 -0.12
N LYS A 52 -0.14 -14.18 -1.23
CA LYS A 52 1.23 -14.59 -1.51
C LYS A 52 2.10 -13.50 -2.04
N SER A 53 3.38 -13.94 -2.19
CA SER A 53 4.40 -13.16 -2.87
C SER A 53 3.88 -12.57 -4.17
N ASN A 54 4.09 -11.29 -4.35
CA ASN A 54 3.80 -10.57 -5.56
C ASN A 54 4.76 -10.98 -6.69
N SER A 55 4.35 -10.83 -7.94
CA SER A 55 5.27 -10.99 -9.05
C SER A 55 6.35 -9.90 -9.02
N SER A 56 7.54 -10.18 -9.55
CA SER A 56 8.61 -9.17 -9.69
C SER A 56 8.11 -7.89 -10.34
N ARG A 57 7.16 -8.00 -11.27
CA ARG A 57 6.55 -6.84 -11.92
C ARG A 57 5.69 -6.00 -10.99
N HIS A 58 4.97 -6.63 -10.08
CA HIS A 58 4.19 -5.93 -9.05
C HIS A 58 5.13 -5.14 -8.13
N GLU A 59 6.21 -5.78 -7.66
CA GLU A 59 7.19 -5.12 -6.80
C GLU A 59 7.86 -3.92 -7.49
N VAL A 60 8.23 -4.07 -8.78
CA VAL A 60 8.79 -2.96 -9.56
C VAL A 60 7.78 -1.81 -9.69
N ASP A 61 6.52 -2.11 -10.05
CA ASP A 61 5.50 -1.06 -10.21
C ASP A 61 5.24 -0.33 -8.88
N ASN A 62 5.20 -1.08 -7.74
CA ASN A 62 5.07 -0.48 -6.41
C ASN A 62 6.26 0.44 -6.08
N ARG A 63 7.50 -0.05 -6.26
CA ARG A 63 8.70 0.73 -6.00
C ARG A 63 8.80 1.99 -6.84
N ILE A 64 8.39 1.94 -8.10
CA ILE A 64 8.37 3.11 -8.99
C ILE A 64 7.35 4.15 -8.52
N LEU A 65 6.14 3.73 -8.12
CA LEU A 65 5.15 4.67 -7.59
C LEU A 65 5.58 5.26 -6.24
N ALA A 66 6.17 4.46 -5.35
CA ALA A 66 6.72 4.96 -4.11
C ALA A 66 7.84 5.99 -4.37
N MET A 67 8.79 5.69 -5.27
CA MET A 67 9.86 6.60 -5.65
C MET A 67 9.34 7.88 -6.33
N LEU A 68 8.23 7.81 -7.07
CA LEU A 68 7.56 9.00 -7.63
C LEU A 68 7.08 9.94 -6.53
N VAL A 69 6.38 9.39 -5.52
CA VAL A 69 5.91 10.15 -4.35
C VAL A 69 7.09 10.79 -3.62
N GLU A 70 8.11 9.98 -3.27
CA GLU A 70 9.30 10.42 -2.54
C GLU A 70 10.06 11.51 -3.31
N THR A 71 10.25 11.34 -4.63
CA THR A 71 10.94 12.34 -5.45
C THR A 71 10.19 13.67 -5.46
N ILE A 72 8.85 13.64 -5.61
CA ILE A 72 8.04 14.85 -5.61
C ILE A 72 8.12 15.56 -4.26
N LEU A 73 7.97 14.83 -3.15
CA LEU A 73 8.03 15.41 -1.80
C LEU A 73 9.39 16.03 -1.51
N LEU A 74 10.49 15.36 -1.84
CA LEU A 74 11.85 15.87 -1.66
C LEU A 74 12.09 17.16 -2.48
N GLU A 75 11.66 17.20 -3.74
CA GLU A 75 11.82 18.40 -4.61
C GLU A 75 10.93 19.57 -4.17
N LEU A 76 9.84 19.31 -3.47
CA LEU A 76 8.98 20.32 -2.88
C LEU A 76 9.42 20.73 -1.46
N GLY A 77 10.42 20.06 -0.88
CA GLY A 77 10.87 20.30 0.49
C GLY A 77 9.83 19.92 1.54
N ILE A 78 9.04 18.90 1.27
CA ILE A 78 8.00 18.38 2.19
C ILE A 78 8.52 17.13 2.87
N ASP A 79 8.54 17.14 4.20
CA ASP A 79 8.91 15.97 5.01
C ASP A 79 7.84 14.90 4.95
N PHE A 80 8.28 13.65 4.99
CA PHE A 80 7.40 12.48 4.95
C PHE A 80 8.06 11.26 5.59
N GLN A 81 7.25 10.25 5.87
CA GLN A 81 7.73 8.92 6.23
C GLN A 81 7.00 7.84 5.43
N ASN A 82 7.78 6.95 4.78
CA ASN A 82 7.26 5.79 4.06
C ASN A 82 7.39 4.57 4.98
N PHE A 83 6.26 4.02 5.41
CA PHE A 83 6.21 2.81 6.26
C PHE A 83 6.12 1.50 5.44
N GLY A 84 6.20 1.59 4.11
CA GLY A 84 6.14 0.41 3.25
C GLY A 84 4.85 -0.39 3.44
N SER A 85 5.01 -1.67 3.71
CA SER A 85 3.91 -2.64 3.88
C SER A 85 3.63 -2.96 5.36
N THR A 86 3.69 -1.96 6.23
CA THR A 86 3.39 -2.13 7.66
C THR A 86 1.98 -2.69 7.88
N THR A 87 1.83 -3.57 8.86
CA THR A 87 0.53 -4.13 9.25
C THR A 87 -0.26 -3.10 10.05
N PHE A 88 -1.42 -2.74 9.55
CA PHE A 88 -2.41 -1.91 10.22
C PHE A 88 -3.56 -2.77 10.72
N LYS A 89 -3.86 -2.71 12.03
CA LYS A 89 -4.97 -3.47 12.62
C LYS A 89 -5.67 -2.65 13.69
N ARG A 90 -7.01 -2.79 13.77
CA ARG A 90 -7.85 -2.09 14.74
C ARG A 90 -8.93 -3.03 15.27
N LYS A 91 -8.84 -3.33 16.57
CA LYS A 91 -9.69 -4.35 17.22
C LYS A 91 -11.16 -3.95 17.30
N ASN A 92 -11.43 -2.68 17.64
CA ASN A 92 -12.79 -2.16 17.82
C ASN A 92 -13.64 -2.24 16.54
N ILE A 93 -13.04 -2.17 15.36
CA ILE A 93 -13.73 -2.34 14.07
C ILE A 93 -13.49 -3.72 13.45
N ARG A 94 -12.69 -4.59 14.09
CA ARG A 94 -12.34 -5.94 13.63
C ARG A 94 -11.83 -5.96 12.18
N LYS A 95 -10.92 -5.06 11.85
CA LYS A 95 -10.31 -4.95 10.52
C LYS A 95 -8.80 -4.82 10.61
N GLY A 96 -8.11 -5.33 9.59
CA GLY A 96 -6.69 -5.16 9.44
C GLY A 96 -6.24 -5.37 7.99
N PHE A 97 -5.11 -4.75 7.63
CA PHE A 97 -4.55 -4.82 6.29
C PHE A 97 -3.05 -4.55 6.28
N GLU A 98 -2.41 -4.91 5.18
CA GLU A 98 -1.03 -4.59 4.85
C GLU A 98 -1.03 -4.00 3.43
N PRO A 99 -0.75 -2.69 3.26
CA PRO A 99 -0.71 -2.06 1.94
C PRO A 99 0.56 -2.46 1.18
N ASP A 100 0.64 -2.17 -0.12
CA ASP A 100 1.90 -2.32 -0.85
C ASP A 100 2.91 -1.24 -0.45
N SER A 101 2.47 0.02 -0.28
CA SER A 101 3.21 1.12 0.34
C SER A 101 2.26 2.11 0.99
N CYS A 102 2.73 2.80 2.03
CA CYS A 102 1.96 3.87 2.67
C CYS A 102 2.85 5.00 3.16
N PHE A 103 2.28 6.22 3.18
CA PHE A 103 2.99 7.44 3.50
C PHE A 103 2.25 8.27 4.53
N TYR A 104 3.00 8.80 5.48
CA TYR A 104 2.62 9.89 6.34
C TYR A 104 3.28 11.17 5.79
N ILE A 105 2.48 12.17 5.49
CA ILE A 105 2.87 13.45 4.88
C ILE A 105 2.26 14.58 5.69
N GLN A 106 0.95 14.80 5.58
CA GLN A 106 0.23 15.85 6.29
C GLN A 106 0.11 15.53 7.79
N SER A 107 -0.03 14.26 8.12
CA SER A 107 -0.14 13.78 9.50
C SER A 107 1.20 13.35 10.13
N LEU A 108 2.33 13.58 9.43
CA LEU A 108 3.67 13.17 9.88
C LEU A 108 3.97 13.64 11.32
N ALA A 109 3.72 14.89 11.63
CA ALA A 109 3.98 15.46 12.97
C ALA A 109 3.22 14.75 14.11
N LEU A 110 2.12 14.04 13.81
CA LEU A 110 1.33 13.31 14.81
C LEU A 110 1.95 11.96 15.17
N ILE A 111 2.89 11.47 14.38
CA ILE A 111 3.55 10.18 14.58
C ILE A 111 5.07 10.32 14.79
N GLU A 112 5.58 11.53 14.78
CA GLU A 112 7.02 11.79 14.93
C GLU A 112 7.54 11.24 16.26
N GLY A 113 8.70 10.57 16.21
CA GLY A 113 9.36 9.96 17.36
C GLY A 113 8.72 8.66 17.87
N LYS A 114 7.71 8.11 17.19
CA LYS A 114 7.13 6.82 17.53
C LYS A 114 7.90 5.68 16.86
N GLU A 115 8.28 4.68 17.64
CA GLU A 115 8.88 3.46 17.12
C GLU A 115 7.81 2.54 16.49
N ASP A 116 6.65 2.45 17.15
CA ASP A 116 5.50 1.65 16.72
C ASP A 116 4.23 2.51 16.61
N LEU A 117 3.38 2.19 15.64
CA LEU A 117 2.10 2.85 15.42
C LEU A 117 0.97 2.08 16.12
N ASP A 118 0.18 2.79 16.92
CA ASP A 118 -1.06 2.30 17.53
C ASP A 118 -2.27 2.94 16.85
N LEU A 119 -2.84 2.26 15.85
CA LEU A 119 -3.98 2.78 15.08
C LEU A 119 -5.31 2.84 15.85
N GLU A 120 -5.35 2.41 17.11
CA GLU A 120 -6.46 2.78 18.02
C GLU A 120 -6.37 4.26 18.43
N LYS A 121 -5.17 4.88 18.36
CA LYS A 121 -4.88 6.25 18.81
C LYS A 121 -4.25 7.12 17.72
N ASP A 122 -3.41 6.50 16.87
CA ASP A 122 -2.66 7.20 15.84
C ASP A 122 -3.48 7.38 14.58
N PRO A 123 -3.25 8.45 13.80
CA PRO A 123 -3.92 8.63 12.51
C PRO A 123 -3.56 7.50 11.54
N PRO A 124 -4.42 7.17 10.58
CA PRO A 124 -4.03 6.32 9.46
C PRO A 124 -3.01 7.06 8.56
N PRO A 125 -2.32 6.35 7.65
CA PRO A 125 -1.47 7.00 6.66
C PRO A 125 -2.29 7.94 5.77
N ASP A 126 -1.66 9.02 5.30
CA ASP A 126 -2.30 9.99 4.41
C ASP A 126 -2.53 9.44 3.01
N LEU A 127 -1.62 8.56 2.56
CA LEU A 127 -1.64 7.94 1.25
C LEU A 127 -1.29 6.45 1.33
N ILE A 128 -2.09 5.62 0.67
CA ILE A 128 -1.80 4.21 0.39
C ILE A 128 -1.59 4.02 -1.11
N ILE A 129 -0.61 3.19 -1.48
CA ILE A 129 -0.42 2.69 -2.86
C ILE A 129 -0.76 1.22 -2.90
N GLU A 130 -1.59 0.82 -3.89
CA GLU A 130 -2.03 -0.56 -4.13
C GLU A 130 -1.82 -0.95 -5.61
N ILE A 131 -1.08 -2.01 -5.84
CA ILE A 131 -0.85 -2.59 -7.16
C ILE A 131 -1.71 -3.83 -7.33
N ASN A 132 -2.85 -3.71 -7.98
CA ASN A 132 -3.82 -4.79 -8.14
C ASN A 132 -3.86 -5.30 -9.56
N LYS A 133 -3.24 -6.44 -9.84
CA LYS A 133 -3.31 -7.12 -11.16
C LYS A 133 -4.41 -8.18 -11.24
N THR A 134 -4.96 -8.56 -10.11
CA THR A 134 -6.03 -9.57 -10.00
C THR A 134 -7.14 -9.06 -9.10
N SER A 135 -8.37 -9.59 -9.26
CA SER A 135 -9.45 -9.33 -8.31
C SER A 135 -9.06 -9.91 -6.95
N LEU A 136 -9.04 -9.06 -5.93
CA LEU A 136 -8.91 -9.47 -4.55
C LEU A 136 -10.21 -10.14 -4.11
N SER A 137 -10.11 -11.20 -3.32
CA SER A 137 -11.27 -11.90 -2.79
C SER A 137 -11.94 -11.12 -1.65
N VAL A 138 -11.13 -10.36 -0.87
CA VAL A 138 -11.63 -9.40 0.14
C VAL A 138 -11.49 -7.98 -0.41
N PRO A 139 -12.59 -7.21 -0.52
CA PRO A 139 -12.53 -5.83 -0.97
C PRO A 139 -11.74 -4.96 0.03
N ARG A 140 -10.58 -4.42 -0.38
CA ARG A 140 -9.73 -3.63 0.52
C ARG A 140 -10.21 -2.20 0.73
N MET A 141 -10.87 -1.60 -0.28
CA MET A 141 -11.32 -0.20 -0.18
C MET A 141 -12.24 0.06 1.03
N PRO A 142 -13.23 -0.82 1.36
CA PRO A 142 -14.02 -0.66 2.59
C PRO A 142 -13.20 -0.79 3.87
N ILE A 143 -12.11 -1.59 3.86
CA ILE A 143 -11.21 -1.68 5.01
C ILE A 143 -10.48 -0.34 5.19
N PHE A 144 -9.86 0.19 4.14
CA PHE A 144 -9.16 1.48 4.19
C PHE A 144 -10.09 2.63 4.61
N ALA A 145 -11.33 2.64 4.10
CA ALA A 145 -12.35 3.63 4.48
C ALA A 145 -12.69 3.55 5.97
N ALA A 146 -12.82 2.35 6.53
CA ALA A 146 -13.09 2.15 7.97
C ALA A 146 -11.92 2.60 8.86
N PHE A 147 -10.70 2.63 8.35
CA PHE A 147 -9.55 3.23 9.03
C PHE A 147 -9.49 4.75 8.86
N GLY A 148 -10.23 5.32 7.92
CA GLY A 148 -10.21 6.74 7.60
C GLY A 148 -9.02 7.17 6.74
N VAL A 149 -8.43 6.26 5.95
CA VAL A 149 -7.31 6.59 5.05
C VAL A 149 -7.78 7.63 4.03
N PRO A 150 -7.17 8.84 3.95
CA PRO A 150 -7.70 9.91 3.12
C PRO A 150 -7.59 9.64 1.62
N GLU A 151 -6.51 9.00 1.18
CA GLU A 151 -6.24 8.77 -0.24
C GLU A 151 -5.66 7.39 -0.53
N VAL A 152 -6.10 6.77 -1.62
CA VAL A 152 -5.57 5.50 -2.14
C VAL A 152 -5.25 5.64 -3.63
N TRP A 153 -4.02 5.34 -4.00
CA TRP A 153 -3.62 5.18 -5.39
C TRP A 153 -3.69 3.71 -5.78
N ARG A 154 -4.36 3.42 -6.88
CA ARG A 154 -4.47 2.06 -7.40
C ARG A 154 -3.92 1.96 -8.81
N PHE A 155 -3.11 0.93 -9.05
CA PHE A 155 -2.64 0.59 -10.38
C PHE A 155 -3.02 -0.84 -10.73
N ALA A 156 -3.87 -1.02 -11.75
CA ALA A 156 -4.35 -2.32 -12.23
C ALA A 156 -3.78 -2.69 -13.61
N GLY A 157 -2.53 -2.26 -13.90
CA GLY A 157 -1.80 -2.62 -15.12
C GLY A 157 -2.01 -1.66 -16.31
N LYS A 158 -2.95 -0.72 -16.25
CA LYS A 158 -3.24 0.24 -17.35
C LYS A 158 -2.98 1.69 -16.95
N ALA A 159 -3.60 2.13 -15.88
CA ALA A 159 -3.52 3.51 -15.40
C ALA A 159 -3.48 3.54 -13.87
N VAL A 160 -2.78 4.53 -13.34
CA VAL A 160 -2.85 4.90 -11.93
C VAL A 160 -4.13 5.68 -11.73
N LYS A 161 -4.95 5.27 -10.77
CA LYS A 161 -6.18 5.94 -10.38
C LYS A 161 -6.06 6.40 -8.94
N PHE A 162 -6.47 7.62 -8.67
CA PHE A 162 -6.53 8.20 -7.34
C PHE A 162 -7.95 8.08 -6.81
N TYR A 163 -8.08 7.72 -5.55
CA TYR A 163 -9.35 7.61 -4.85
C TYR A 163 -9.25 8.38 -3.54
N VAL A 164 -10.14 9.33 -3.34
CA VAL A 164 -10.21 10.19 -2.15
C VAL A 164 -11.43 9.79 -1.34
N LEU A 165 -11.24 9.66 -0.01
CA LEU A 165 -12.30 9.32 0.92
C LEU A 165 -13.23 10.51 1.14
N GLN A 166 -14.52 10.34 0.88
CA GLN A 166 -15.57 11.33 1.12
C GLN A 166 -16.76 10.61 1.75
N GLU A 167 -17.19 11.07 2.90
CA GLU A 167 -18.35 10.52 3.63
C GLU A 167 -18.33 8.99 3.77
N GLY A 168 -17.15 8.41 4.01
CA GLY A 168 -16.96 6.96 4.20
C GLY A 168 -16.86 6.13 2.93
N VAL A 169 -16.89 6.74 1.73
CA VAL A 169 -16.70 6.07 0.44
C VAL A 169 -15.58 6.71 -0.37
N TYR A 170 -14.94 5.91 -1.22
CA TYR A 170 -13.90 6.43 -2.10
C TYR A 170 -14.47 6.87 -3.44
N LEU A 171 -14.20 8.11 -3.80
CA LEU A 171 -14.51 8.67 -5.12
C LEU A 171 -13.24 8.82 -5.95
N GLU A 172 -13.31 8.49 -7.25
CA GLU A 172 -12.19 8.68 -8.17
C GLU A 172 -11.88 10.16 -8.35
N ALA A 173 -10.63 10.56 -8.15
CA ALA A 173 -10.15 11.93 -8.28
C ALA A 173 -9.15 12.06 -9.44
N LYS A 174 -9.16 13.21 -10.11
CA LYS A 174 -8.19 13.51 -11.19
C LYS A 174 -6.84 13.95 -10.65
N THR A 175 -6.82 14.56 -9.49
CA THR A 175 -5.64 15.12 -8.83
C THR A 175 -5.49 14.51 -7.46
N SER A 176 -4.26 14.26 -7.02
CA SER A 176 -3.97 13.72 -5.70
C SER A 176 -4.32 14.71 -4.60
N LEU A 177 -4.86 14.22 -3.50
CA LEU A 177 -5.09 14.99 -2.29
C LEU A 177 -3.77 15.23 -1.54
N ALA A 178 -2.96 14.18 -1.42
CA ALA A 178 -1.66 14.24 -0.73
C ALA A 178 -0.61 15.06 -1.52
N LEU A 179 -0.69 15.03 -2.86
CA LEU A 179 0.22 15.74 -3.78
C LEU A 179 -0.56 16.54 -4.84
N PRO A 180 -1.11 17.73 -4.50
CA PRO A 180 -2.02 18.47 -5.38
C PRO A 180 -1.44 18.89 -6.74
N ILE A 181 -0.12 18.91 -6.87
CA ILE A 181 0.59 19.16 -8.14
C ILE A 181 0.43 17.99 -9.13
N LEU A 182 0.13 16.77 -8.65
CA LEU A 182 0.17 15.55 -9.45
C LEU A 182 -1.24 15.11 -9.87
N SER A 183 -1.46 14.96 -11.18
CA SER A 183 -2.65 14.30 -11.71
C SER A 183 -2.46 12.79 -11.88
N SER A 184 -3.55 12.01 -11.84
CA SER A 184 -3.54 10.57 -12.08
C SER A 184 -3.02 10.20 -13.48
N LYS A 185 -3.29 11.07 -14.47
CA LYS A 185 -2.73 10.96 -15.83
C LYS A 185 -1.22 11.09 -15.79
N LYS A 186 -0.69 12.13 -15.14
CA LYS A 186 0.76 12.38 -15.04
C LYS A 186 1.47 11.27 -14.26
N ALA A 187 0.90 10.77 -13.17
CA ALA A 187 1.41 9.61 -12.44
C ALA A 187 1.48 8.36 -13.33
N THR A 188 0.46 8.15 -14.18
CA THR A 188 0.46 7.05 -15.16
C THR A 188 1.58 7.22 -16.19
N GLU A 189 1.76 8.42 -16.72
CA GLU A 189 2.84 8.74 -17.68
C GLU A 189 4.21 8.39 -17.06
N PHE A 190 4.51 8.90 -15.86
CA PHE A 190 5.77 8.62 -15.17
C PHE A 190 5.97 7.11 -14.92
N LEU A 191 4.94 6.39 -14.45
CA LEU A 191 5.04 4.95 -14.25
C LEU A 191 5.34 4.20 -15.55
N LEU A 192 4.73 4.57 -16.66
CA LEU A 192 4.97 3.92 -17.95
C LEU A 192 6.33 4.30 -18.54
N ASP A 193 6.79 5.53 -18.37
CA ASP A 193 8.07 6.01 -18.87
C ASP A 193 9.26 5.44 -18.08
N SER A 194 9.09 5.10 -16.79
CA SER A 194 10.11 4.37 -16.02
C SER A 194 10.55 3.06 -16.67
N ARG A 195 9.73 2.51 -17.54
CA ARG A 195 9.98 1.26 -18.27
C ARG A 195 10.81 1.44 -19.54
N LYS A 196 10.99 2.68 -19.98
CA LYS A 196 11.61 3.02 -21.27
C LYS A 196 12.98 3.67 -21.11
N VAL A 197 13.24 4.26 -19.94
CA VAL A 197 14.46 5.02 -19.69
C VAL A 197 15.19 4.52 -18.43
N LYS A 198 16.47 4.91 -18.27
CA LYS A 198 17.23 4.58 -17.06
C LYS A 198 16.67 5.35 -15.85
N SER A 199 16.77 4.76 -14.65
CA SER A 199 16.22 5.33 -13.41
C SER A 199 16.69 6.76 -13.14
N THR A 200 17.95 7.08 -13.41
CA THR A 200 18.48 8.46 -13.23
C THR A 200 17.83 9.47 -14.19
N ALA A 201 17.66 9.11 -15.46
CA ALA A 201 16.98 9.94 -16.44
C ALA A 201 15.49 10.12 -16.10
N TRP A 202 14.86 9.06 -15.60
CA TRP A 202 13.48 9.10 -15.13
C TRP A 202 13.33 10.04 -13.92
N ALA A 203 14.17 9.92 -12.89
CA ALA A 203 14.14 10.82 -11.74
C ALA A 203 14.36 12.30 -12.14
N ASN A 204 15.30 12.56 -13.05
CA ASN A 204 15.52 13.91 -13.58
C ASN A 204 14.30 14.45 -14.35
N SER A 205 13.57 13.59 -15.07
CA SER A 205 12.34 14.03 -15.76
C SER A 205 11.23 14.47 -14.79
N ILE A 206 11.15 13.87 -13.61
CA ILE A 206 10.22 14.30 -12.55
C ILE A 206 10.65 15.69 -12.03
N ARG A 207 11.93 15.87 -11.70
CA ARG A 207 12.48 17.15 -11.24
C ARG A 207 12.19 18.28 -12.21
N ASN A 208 12.55 18.09 -13.49
CA ASN A 208 12.31 19.08 -14.53
C ASN A 208 10.82 19.40 -14.69
N TRP A 209 9.95 18.38 -14.54
CA TRP A 209 8.52 18.63 -14.56
C TRP A 209 8.07 19.48 -13.36
N ILE A 210 8.52 19.19 -12.15
CA ILE A 210 8.17 19.98 -10.95
C ILE A 210 8.64 21.44 -11.12
N GLU A 211 9.84 21.66 -11.67
CA GLU A 211 10.33 23.00 -11.95
C GLU A 211 9.45 23.76 -12.96
N SER A 212 8.87 23.07 -13.93
CA SER A 212 7.96 23.67 -14.92
C SER A 212 6.56 23.99 -14.39
N GLU A 213 6.17 23.41 -13.27
CA GLU A 213 4.86 23.65 -12.62
C GLU A 213 4.93 24.76 -11.53
N LYS A 214 6.16 25.22 -11.16
CA LYS A 214 6.40 26.35 -10.24
C LYS A 214 6.24 27.68 -10.95
#